data_642796761bdcd579b6992dc9e30551ee
#
_entry.id   642796761bdcd579b6992dc9e30551ee
#
_cell.length_a   1.000
_cell.length_b   1.000
_cell.length_c   1.000
_cell.angle_alpha   90.00
_cell.angle_beta   90.00
_cell.angle_gamma   90.00
#
_symmetry.space_group_name_H-M   'P 1'
#
loop_
_entity.id
_entity.type
_entity.pdbx_description
1 polymer ?
#
loop_
_entity_poly.entity_id
_entity_poly.type
_entity_poly.pdbx_seq_one_letter_code
_entity_poly.pdbx_strand_id
1 'polypeptide(L)'
;QEKLKDRDLATYGFLGYPLLQSADILIYRAGQVPVGADQVAHVEITREVARRFNHLYGKEVGFEEKAEAAVKKMGKKAAKLYSSLRKAYQEQGDAEALETARALLKEQQNITLGDQERLFGYLEGGGKVILPEPQALLTPDSKMPGLDGQKMSKSYGNTITLRDTTDEVSEKVRRMPTDPARVRRNDPGDPAKCPVYQLHQVYTDKATHDWVQAGCRSAGIGCLDCKKVMIKRFPCRALWSGGQ
;
A
#
# COMPACT_ATOMS: atom_id res chain seq x y z
N GLN A 1 -10.33 9.70 13.84
CA GLN A 1 -11.26 9.93 14.99
C GLN A 1 -11.19 11.39 15.49
N GLU A 2 -10.03 12.00 15.63
CA GLU A 2 -9.89 13.37 16.17
C GLU A 2 -10.63 14.47 15.40
N LYS A 3 -10.83 14.30 14.09
CA LYS A 3 -11.44 15.31 13.21
C LYS A 3 -12.95 15.15 12.98
N LEU A 4 -13.60 14.18 13.64
CA LEU A 4 -15.02 13.87 13.49
C LEU A 4 -15.79 14.01 14.81
N LYS A 5 -15.31 14.88 15.71
CA LYS A 5 -15.89 15.06 17.07
C LYS A 5 -17.38 15.41 17.09
N ASP A 6 -17.90 15.98 16.02
CA ASP A 6 -19.30 16.44 15.93
C ASP A 6 -20.24 15.42 15.26
N ARG A 7 -19.77 14.20 14.94
CA ARG A 7 -20.61 13.15 14.34
C ARG A 7 -20.71 11.95 15.26
N ASP A 8 -21.91 11.40 15.36
CA ASP A 8 -22.10 10.09 16.00
C ASP A 8 -21.38 9.01 15.18
N LEU A 9 -20.21 8.57 15.69
CA LEU A 9 -19.37 7.54 15.07
C LEU A 9 -19.77 6.13 15.53
N ALA A 10 -20.76 5.99 16.41
CA ALA A 10 -21.21 4.71 16.95
C ALA A 10 -22.17 3.97 15.99
N THR A 11 -22.32 4.42 14.75
CA THR A 11 -23.13 3.72 13.76
C THR A 11 -22.50 2.41 13.34
N TYR A 12 -23.32 1.38 13.10
CA TYR A 12 -22.86 0.09 12.61
C TYR A 12 -22.03 0.20 11.31
N GLY A 13 -22.43 1.07 10.39
CA GLY A 13 -21.70 1.31 9.16
C GLY A 13 -20.28 1.84 9.39
N PHE A 14 -20.11 2.73 10.36
CA PHE A 14 -18.78 3.28 10.68
C PHE A 14 -17.90 2.30 11.44
N LEU A 15 -18.46 1.53 12.38
CA LEU A 15 -17.70 0.54 13.14
C LEU A 15 -17.46 -0.75 12.35
N GLY A 16 -18.38 -1.10 11.47
CA GLY A 16 -18.37 -2.36 10.72
C GLY A 16 -17.63 -2.31 9.37
N TYR A 17 -17.33 -1.12 8.82
CA TYR A 17 -16.69 -1.05 7.48
C TYR A 17 -15.34 -1.77 7.36
N PRO A 18 -14.48 -1.87 8.40
CA PRO A 18 -13.24 -2.65 8.29
C PRO A 18 -13.48 -4.14 8.06
N LEU A 19 -14.61 -4.68 8.57
CA LEU A 19 -14.99 -6.07 8.32
C LEU A 19 -15.50 -6.27 6.89
N LEU A 20 -16.25 -5.32 6.35
CA LEU A 20 -16.66 -5.34 4.95
C LEU A 20 -15.44 -5.26 4.02
N GLN A 21 -14.50 -4.38 4.31
CA GLN A 21 -13.23 -4.29 3.60
C GLN A 21 -12.44 -5.61 3.68
N SER A 22 -12.44 -6.27 4.84
CA SER A 22 -11.80 -7.58 5.00
C SER A 22 -12.46 -8.65 4.12
N ALA A 23 -13.79 -8.65 4.02
CA ALA A 23 -14.51 -9.56 3.15
C ALA A 23 -14.16 -9.35 1.67
N ASP A 24 -14.09 -8.08 1.22
CA ASP A 24 -13.70 -7.72 -0.16
C ASP A 24 -12.27 -8.17 -0.50
N ILE A 25 -11.34 -8.08 0.45
CA ILE A 25 -9.95 -8.53 0.25
C ILE A 25 -9.88 -10.06 0.22
N LEU A 26 -10.51 -10.72 1.18
CA LEU A 26 -10.38 -12.17 1.38
C LEU A 26 -11.12 -12.99 0.34
N ILE A 27 -12.25 -12.52 -0.21
CA ILE A 27 -12.99 -13.23 -1.26
C ILE A 27 -12.15 -13.42 -2.52
N TYR A 28 -11.25 -12.49 -2.82
CA TYR A 28 -10.30 -12.59 -3.93
C TYR A 28 -8.98 -13.25 -3.55
N ARG A 29 -8.80 -13.66 -2.29
CA ARG A 29 -7.57 -14.26 -1.78
C ARG A 29 -6.34 -13.39 -2.07
N ALA A 30 -6.49 -12.08 -1.96
CA ALA A 30 -5.43 -11.13 -2.24
C ALA A 30 -4.28 -11.28 -1.23
N GLY A 31 -3.07 -11.54 -1.73
CA GLY A 31 -1.86 -11.63 -0.89
C GLY A 31 -1.22 -10.26 -0.63
N GLN A 32 -1.53 -9.26 -1.46
CA GLN A 32 -0.99 -7.90 -1.37
C GLN A 32 -2.08 -6.89 -1.64
N VAL A 33 -2.17 -5.85 -0.82
CA VAL A 33 -3.22 -4.83 -0.90
C VAL A 33 -2.58 -3.44 -0.89
N PRO A 34 -2.64 -2.70 -2.01
CA PRO A 34 -2.17 -1.32 -2.06
C PRO A 34 -3.08 -0.44 -1.20
N VAL A 35 -2.53 0.16 -0.16
CA VAL A 35 -3.28 1.00 0.79
C VAL A 35 -2.48 2.21 1.25
N GLY A 36 -3.17 3.24 1.70
CA GLY A 36 -2.56 4.33 2.45
C GLY A 36 -2.16 3.91 3.87
N ALA A 37 -1.24 4.62 4.48
CA ALA A 37 -0.75 4.32 5.83
C ALA A 37 -1.86 4.29 6.91
N ASP A 38 -2.95 5.02 6.70
CA ASP A 38 -4.13 5.04 7.56
C ASP A 38 -4.98 3.76 7.49
N GLN A 39 -4.77 2.91 6.48
CA GLN A 39 -5.50 1.65 6.27
C GLN A 39 -4.72 0.41 6.73
N VAL A 40 -3.49 0.56 7.20
CA VAL A 40 -2.66 -0.57 7.67
C VAL A 40 -3.37 -1.36 8.78
N ALA A 41 -4.00 -0.65 9.73
CA ALA A 41 -4.75 -1.29 10.81
C ALA A 41 -5.91 -2.18 10.29
N HIS A 42 -6.55 -1.79 9.19
CA HIS A 42 -7.63 -2.59 8.57
C HIS A 42 -7.09 -3.84 7.88
N VAL A 43 -5.90 -3.75 7.27
CA VAL A 43 -5.22 -4.92 6.70
C VAL A 43 -4.81 -5.89 7.82
N GLU A 44 -4.36 -5.39 8.98
CA GLU A 44 -4.07 -6.26 10.14
C GLU A 44 -5.33 -6.94 10.68
N ILE A 45 -6.48 -6.26 10.75
CA ILE A 45 -7.77 -6.90 11.06
C ILE A 45 -8.08 -8.01 10.04
N THR A 46 -7.87 -7.75 8.76
CA THR A 46 -8.09 -8.71 7.68
C THR A 46 -7.20 -9.96 7.85
N ARG A 47 -5.94 -9.78 8.24
CA ARG A 47 -5.01 -10.88 8.54
C ARG A 47 -5.50 -11.72 9.71
N GLU A 48 -5.98 -11.08 10.77
CA GLU A 48 -6.53 -11.80 11.92
C GLU A 48 -7.78 -12.60 11.56
N VAL A 49 -8.68 -12.03 10.74
CA VAL A 49 -9.85 -12.75 10.20
C VAL A 49 -9.40 -13.96 9.39
N ALA A 50 -8.39 -13.83 8.52
CA ALA A 50 -7.86 -14.94 7.74
C ALA A 50 -7.29 -16.06 8.64
N ARG A 51 -6.48 -15.71 9.64
CA ARG A 51 -5.93 -16.68 10.61
C ARG A 51 -7.04 -17.44 11.33
N ARG A 52 -8.03 -16.71 11.85
CA ARG A 52 -9.14 -17.32 12.57
C ARG A 52 -9.99 -18.21 11.68
N PHE A 53 -10.22 -17.80 10.44
CA PHE A 53 -10.90 -18.62 9.44
C PHE A 53 -10.12 -19.92 9.16
N ASN A 54 -8.83 -19.83 8.91
CA ASN A 54 -7.97 -20.98 8.68
C ASN A 54 -7.93 -21.92 9.90
N HIS A 55 -7.87 -21.38 11.11
CA HIS A 55 -7.91 -22.16 12.35
C HIS A 55 -9.21 -22.95 12.49
N LEU A 56 -10.35 -22.34 12.16
CA LEU A 56 -11.67 -22.98 12.29
C LEU A 56 -11.96 -23.98 11.18
N TYR A 57 -11.66 -23.61 9.94
CA TYR A 57 -12.05 -24.34 8.74
C TYR A 57 -10.90 -25.11 8.06
N GLY A 58 -9.67 -24.89 8.47
CA GLY A 58 -8.49 -25.57 7.93
C GLY A 58 -8.30 -26.99 8.47
N LYS A 59 -9.06 -27.40 9.50
CA LYS A 59 -8.99 -28.74 10.06
C LYS A 59 -9.55 -29.76 9.08
N GLU A 60 -8.79 -30.81 8.82
CA GLU A 60 -9.16 -31.89 7.90
C GLU A 60 -8.80 -33.24 8.50
N VAL A 61 -9.71 -34.18 8.45
CA VAL A 61 -9.45 -35.59 8.90
C VAL A 61 -8.37 -36.19 8.00
N GLY A 62 -7.33 -36.81 8.60
CA GLY A 62 -6.19 -37.36 7.85
C GLY A 62 -5.34 -36.31 7.16
N PHE A 63 -5.21 -35.13 7.77
CA PHE A 63 -4.48 -33.99 7.20
C PHE A 63 -3.03 -34.32 6.85
N GLU A 64 -2.30 -34.98 7.75
CA GLU A 64 -0.88 -35.32 7.55
C GLU A 64 -0.70 -36.29 6.39
N GLU A 65 -1.48 -37.38 6.35
CA GLU A 65 -1.41 -38.38 5.27
C GLU A 65 -1.74 -37.73 3.90
N LYS A 66 -2.73 -36.86 3.87
CA LYS A 66 -3.10 -36.12 2.65
C LYS A 66 -2.04 -35.10 2.24
N ALA A 67 -1.38 -34.45 3.21
CA ALA A 67 -0.28 -33.54 2.95
C ALA A 67 0.95 -34.29 2.39
N GLU A 68 1.31 -35.40 2.97
CA GLU A 68 2.38 -36.26 2.44
C GLU A 68 2.07 -36.81 1.03
N ALA A 69 0.82 -37.17 0.77
CA ALA A 69 0.38 -37.56 -0.56
C ALA A 69 0.51 -36.38 -1.56
N ALA A 70 0.20 -35.16 -1.11
CA ALA A 70 0.38 -33.94 -1.91
C ALA A 70 1.86 -33.64 -2.20
N VAL A 71 2.76 -33.84 -1.22
CA VAL A 71 4.22 -33.70 -1.41
C VAL A 71 4.69 -34.63 -2.55
N LYS A 72 4.21 -35.89 -2.56
CA LYS A 72 4.59 -36.84 -3.62
C LYS A 72 4.18 -36.41 -5.02
N LYS A 73 3.07 -35.66 -5.15
CA LYS A 73 2.58 -35.11 -6.44
C LYS A 73 3.45 -34.00 -6.99
N MET A 74 4.26 -33.31 -6.16
CA MET A 74 5.19 -32.27 -6.61
C MET A 74 6.34 -32.80 -7.49
N GLY A 75 6.56 -34.11 -7.51
CA GLY A 75 7.68 -34.74 -8.19
C GLY A 75 8.94 -34.80 -7.32
N LYS A 76 9.84 -35.75 -7.63
CA LYS A 76 10.97 -36.13 -6.76
C LYS A 76 11.87 -34.96 -6.32
N LYS A 77 12.20 -34.06 -7.24
CA LYS A 77 13.11 -32.92 -6.95
C LYS A 77 12.44 -31.89 -6.04
N ALA A 78 11.23 -31.45 -6.40
CA ALA A 78 10.49 -30.46 -5.62
C ALA A 78 10.09 -31.01 -4.26
N ALA A 79 9.66 -32.27 -4.16
CA ALA A 79 9.33 -32.92 -2.89
C ALA A 79 10.53 -32.98 -1.93
N LYS A 80 11.72 -33.35 -2.43
CA LYS A 80 12.95 -33.37 -1.62
C LYS A 80 13.33 -31.99 -1.12
N LEU A 81 13.28 -30.98 -2.00
CA LEU A 81 13.56 -29.58 -1.65
C LEU A 81 12.55 -29.09 -0.60
N TYR A 82 11.26 -29.25 -0.84
CA TYR A 82 10.22 -28.87 0.10
C TYR A 82 10.41 -29.50 1.49
N SER A 83 10.70 -30.80 1.54
CA SER A 83 10.92 -31.52 2.80
C SER A 83 12.14 -31.00 3.56
N SER A 84 13.24 -30.67 2.87
CA SER A 84 14.43 -30.08 3.51
C SER A 84 14.16 -28.67 4.04
N LEU A 85 13.45 -27.84 3.27
CA LEU A 85 13.07 -26.49 3.70
C LEU A 85 12.10 -26.52 4.89
N ARG A 86 11.09 -27.41 4.84
CA ARG A 86 10.16 -27.61 5.98
C ARG A 86 10.93 -28.01 7.25
N LYS A 87 11.88 -28.93 7.13
CA LYS A 87 12.70 -29.35 8.27
C LYS A 87 13.55 -28.21 8.82
N ALA A 88 14.21 -27.43 7.98
CA ALA A 88 14.99 -26.26 8.38
C ALA A 88 14.13 -25.23 9.12
N TYR A 89 12.94 -24.96 8.62
CA TYR A 89 12.01 -24.05 9.28
C TYR A 89 11.51 -24.59 10.62
N GLN A 90 11.04 -25.84 10.66
CA GLN A 90 10.43 -26.39 11.88
C GLN A 90 11.43 -26.70 13.00
N GLU A 91 12.65 -27.11 12.66
CA GLU A 91 13.67 -27.46 13.65
C GLU A 91 14.58 -26.29 14.02
N GLN A 92 14.82 -25.33 13.11
CA GLN A 92 15.80 -24.27 13.30
C GLN A 92 15.17 -22.87 13.28
N GLY A 93 13.86 -22.75 12.94
CA GLY A 93 13.19 -21.46 12.81
C GLY A 93 13.67 -20.62 11.62
N ASP A 94 14.22 -21.27 10.58
CA ASP A 94 14.78 -20.58 9.42
C ASP A 94 13.68 -19.91 8.57
N ALA A 95 13.60 -18.58 8.71
CA ALA A 95 12.62 -17.77 8.01
C ALA A 95 12.87 -17.71 6.48
N GLU A 96 14.13 -17.80 6.02
CA GLU A 96 14.48 -17.82 4.61
C GLU A 96 14.04 -19.14 3.97
N ALA A 97 14.20 -20.26 4.69
CA ALA A 97 13.68 -21.55 4.26
C ALA A 97 12.16 -21.54 4.13
N LEU A 98 11.44 -20.86 5.04
CA LEU A 98 9.98 -20.70 4.97
C LEU A 98 9.57 -19.95 3.70
N GLU A 99 10.15 -18.79 3.42
CA GLU A 99 9.82 -18.00 2.24
C GLU A 99 10.18 -18.71 0.94
N THR A 100 11.31 -19.41 0.90
CA THR A 100 11.72 -20.23 -0.24
C THR A 100 10.73 -21.37 -0.49
N ALA A 101 10.28 -22.05 0.56
CA ALA A 101 9.26 -23.10 0.44
C ALA A 101 7.91 -22.55 -0.03
N ARG A 102 7.51 -21.37 0.45
CA ARG A 102 6.29 -20.68 -0.01
C ARG A 102 6.36 -20.31 -1.49
N ALA A 103 7.50 -19.81 -1.95
CA ALA A 103 7.73 -19.52 -3.36
C ALA A 103 7.67 -20.80 -4.21
N LEU A 104 8.35 -21.85 -3.79
CA LEU A 104 8.31 -23.16 -4.44
C LEU A 104 6.87 -23.68 -4.61
N LEU A 105 6.03 -23.57 -3.58
CA LEU A 105 4.62 -24.02 -3.65
C LEU A 105 3.78 -23.19 -4.63
N LYS A 106 4.04 -21.87 -4.75
CA LYS A 106 3.33 -21.01 -5.70
C LYS A 106 3.64 -21.34 -7.17
N GLU A 107 4.84 -21.81 -7.44
CA GLU A 107 5.31 -22.16 -8.79
C GLU A 107 4.83 -23.55 -9.24
N GLN A 108 4.34 -24.41 -8.33
CA GLN A 108 3.93 -25.78 -8.66
C GLN A 108 2.63 -25.80 -9.45
N GLN A 109 2.69 -26.32 -10.67
CA GLN A 109 1.53 -26.49 -11.56
C GLN A 109 0.88 -27.87 -11.45
N ASN A 110 1.57 -28.85 -10.86
CA ASN A 110 1.15 -30.25 -10.82
C ASN A 110 0.30 -30.61 -9.59
N ILE A 111 -0.03 -29.64 -8.74
CA ILE A 111 -0.82 -29.83 -7.54
C ILE A 111 -2.14 -29.04 -7.64
N THR A 112 -3.19 -29.58 -7.05
CA THR A 112 -4.48 -28.89 -6.97
C THR A 112 -4.42 -27.74 -5.95
N LEU A 113 -5.36 -26.80 -6.05
CA LEU A 113 -5.49 -25.73 -5.06
C LEU A 113 -5.62 -26.27 -3.63
N GLY A 114 -6.42 -27.35 -3.45
CA GLY A 114 -6.58 -28.00 -2.15
C GLY A 114 -5.29 -28.68 -1.64
N ASP A 115 -4.47 -29.22 -2.53
CA ASP A 115 -3.15 -29.74 -2.16
C ASP A 115 -2.20 -28.60 -1.78
N GLN A 116 -2.25 -27.50 -2.51
CA GLN A 116 -1.44 -26.31 -2.21
C GLN A 116 -1.78 -25.72 -0.84
N GLU A 117 -3.08 -25.58 -0.53
CA GLU A 117 -3.58 -25.13 0.79
C GLU A 117 -3.09 -26.05 1.94
N ARG A 118 -3.09 -27.37 1.70
CA ARG A 118 -2.55 -28.33 2.68
C ARG A 118 -1.06 -28.15 2.88
N LEU A 119 -0.31 -28.03 1.79
CA LEU A 119 1.15 -27.91 1.86
C LEU A 119 1.61 -26.60 2.51
N PHE A 120 0.89 -25.49 2.30
CA PHE A 120 1.15 -24.26 3.05
C PHE A 120 0.96 -24.47 4.57
N GLY A 121 -0.15 -25.11 4.96
CA GLY A 121 -0.38 -25.39 6.37
C GLY A 121 0.55 -26.44 6.96
N TYR A 122 0.89 -27.47 6.19
CA TYR A 122 1.83 -28.53 6.61
C TYR A 122 3.25 -27.99 6.78
N LEU A 123 3.65 -27.00 5.99
CA LEU A 123 4.91 -26.30 6.13
C LEU A 123 5.05 -25.64 7.52
N GLU A 124 3.99 -25.06 8.02
CA GLU A 124 3.95 -24.31 9.27
C GLU A 124 3.48 -25.16 10.48
N GLY A 125 3.17 -26.43 10.26
CA GLY A 125 2.70 -27.34 11.32
C GLY A 125 1.23 -27.14 11.70
N GLY A 126 0.44 -26.46 10.85
CA GLY A 126 -0.98 -26.20 11.05
C GLY A 126 -1.89 -26.96 10.09
N GLY A 127 -3.19 -26.65 10.11
CA GLY A 127 -4.18 -27.12 9.13
C GLY A 127 -4.06 -26.39 7.78
N LYS A 128 -5.00 -26.64 6.87
CA LYS A 128 -5.04 -25.99 5.55
C LYS A 128 -5.04 -24.45 5.67
N VAL A 129 -4.22 -23.81 4.87
CA VAL A 129 -4.28 -22.34 4.69
C VAL A 129 -5.22 -22.03 3.52
N ILE A 130 -6.48 -21.81 3.85
CA ILE A 130 -7.55 -21.54 2.87
C ILE A 130 -7.47 -20.08 2.41
N LEU A 131 -7.35 -19.15 3.35
CA LEU A 131 -7.23 -17.73 3.09
C LEU A 131 -5.79 -17.26 3.34
N PRO A 132 -5.13 -16.65 2.34
CA PRO A 132 -3.81 -16.05 2.56
C PRO A 132 -3.93 -14.84 3.50
N GLU A 133 -2.88 -14.59 4.28
CA GLU A 133 -2.77 -13.36 5.07
C GLU A 133 -2.30 -12.21 4.16
N PRO A 134 -3.13 -11.19 3.92
CA PRO A 134 -2.75 -10.09 3.06
C PRO A 134 -1.68 -9.22 3.69
N GLN A 135 -0.81 -8.65 2.87
CA GLN A 135 0.18 -7.66 3.27
C GLN A 135 -0.16 -6.30 2.69
N ALA A 136 -0.03 -5.25 3.50
CA ALA A 136 -0.18 -3.89 3.04
C ALA A 136 0.98 -3.49 2.13
N LEU A 137 0.68 -3.01 0.92
CA LEU A 137 1.64 -2.35 0.06
C LEU A 137 1.50 -0.84 0.26
N LEU A 138 2.52 -0.23 0.84
CA LEU A 138 2.58 1.20 1.06
C LEU A 138 3.39 1.86 -0.05
N THR A 139 2.87 2.97 -0.57
CA THR A 139 3.68 3.87 -1.38
C THR A 139 4.40 4.87 -0.48
N PRO A 140 5.63 5.31 -0.81
CA PRO A 140 6.35 6.32 -0.05
C PRO A 140 5.52 7.61 0.13
N ASP A 141 4.68 7.93 -0.86
CA ASP A 141 3.91 9.17 -0.96
C ASP A 141 2.44 9.00 -0.53
N SER A 142 2.20 8.20 0.51
CA SER A 142 0.84 7.87 0.99
C SER A 142 0.04 9.07 1.54
N LYS A 143 0.67 10.24 1.73
CA LYS A 143 0.04 11.47 2.24
C LYS A 143 0.30 12.64 1.30
N MET A 144 -0.67 12.97 0.46
CA MET A 144 -0.61 14.15 -0.40
C MET A 144 -1.08 15.39 0.35
N PRO A 145 -0.37 16.53 0.23
CA PRO A 145 -0.83 17.81 0.78
C PRO A 145 -2.01 18.32 -0.05
N GLY A 146 -3.04 18.80 0.65
CA GLY A 146 -4.16 19.53 0.06
C GLY A 146 -3.83 21.00 -0.21
N LEU A 147 -4.80 21.71 -0.75
CA LEU A 147 -4.67 23.14 -1.11
C LEU A 147 -4.39 24.04 0.10
N ASP A 148 -4.72 23.59 1.29
CA ASP A 148 -4.50 24.24 2.59
C ASP A 148 -3.20 23.80 3.28
N GLY A 149 -2.43 22.90 2.65
CA GLY A 149 -1.23 22.32 3.23
C GLY A 149 -1.48 21.17 4.21
N GLN A 150 -2.74 20.82 4.50
CA GLN A 150 -3.11 19.65 5.29
C GLN A 150 -3.23 18.42 4.39
N LYS A 151 -3.53 17.24 4.96
CA LYS A 151 -3.81 16.03 4.17
C LYS A 151 -4.93 16.30 3.16
N MET A 152 -4.70 16.01 1.89
CA MET A 152 -5.71 16.15 0.84
C MET A 152 -6.91 15.21 1.12
N SER A 153 -8.12 15.78 1.11
CA SER A 153 -9.35 15.04 1.36
C SER A 153 -10.56 15.71 0.69
N LYS A 154 -11.42 14.91 0.05
CA LYS A 154 -12.68 15.41 -0.51
C LYS A 154 -13.56 16.07 0.54
N SER A 155 -13.58 15.54 1.76
CA SER A 155 -14.38 16.06 2.87
C SER A 155 -13.94 17.45 3.34
N TYR A 156 -12.71 17.87 3.03
CA TYR A 156 -12.18 19.19 3.39
C TYR A 156 -12.24 20.20 2.24
N GLY A 157 -12.65 19.76 1.04
CA GLY A 157 -12.69 20.64 -0.14
C GLY A 157 -11.31 21.14 -0.61
N ASN A 158 -10.22 20.53 -0.12
CA ASN A 158 -8.85 20.94 -0.38
C ASN A 158 -8.16 20.10 -1.48
N THR A 159 -8.93 19.54 -2.41
CA THR A 159 -8.45 18.58 -3.40
C THR A 159 -8.13 19.21 -4.74
N ILE A 160 -7.12 18.66 -5.42
CA ILE A 160 -6.96 18.74 -6.87
C ILE A 160 -7.51 17.42 -7.42
N THR A 161 -8.49 17.51 -8.33
CA THR A 161 -9.15 16.32 -8.88
C THR A 161 -8.66 16.01 -10.29
N LEU A 162 -8.77 14.73 -10.70
CA LEU A 162 -8.43 14.32 -12.08
C LEU A 162 -9.38 14.95 -13.14
N ARG A 163 -10.47 15.57 -12.70
CA ARG A 163 -11.43 16.26 -13.58
C ARG A 163 -11.14 17.75 -13.72
N ASP A 164 -10.25 18.29 -12.89
CA ASP A 164 -9.90 19.71 -12.97
C ASP A 164 -9.22 20.00 -14.30
N THR A 165 -9.59 21.11 -14.90
CA THR A 165 -8.93 21.63 -16.09
C THR A 165 -7.54 22.17 -15.74
N THR A 166 -6.70 22.40 -16.75
CA THR A 166 -5.36 22.97 -16.56
C THR A 166 -5.42 24.35 -15.87
N ASP A 167 -6.43 25.15 -16.21
CA ASP A 167 -6.60 26.48 -15.62
C ASP A 167 -7.04 26.38 -14.16
N GLU A 168 -7.98 25.49 -13.83
CA GLU A 168 -8.39 25.25 -12.46
C GLU A 168 -7.23 24.73 -11.59
N VAL A 169 -6.43 23.78 -12.09
CA VAL A 169 -5.23 23.29 -11.39
C VAL A 169 -4.23 24.44 -11.20
N SER A 170 -4.01 25.25 -12.23
CA SER A 170 -3.11 26.40 -12.16
C SER A 170 -3.54 27.40 -11.07
N GLU A 171 -4.83 27.72 -11.02
CA GLU A 171 -5.37 28.62 -10.01
C GLU A 171 -5.25 28.02 -8.60
N LYS A 172 -5.62 26.75 -8.42
CA LYS A 172 -5.53 26.01 -7.16
C LYS A 172 -4.09 25.97 -6.63
N VAL A 173 -3.12 25.57 -7.46
CA VAL A 173 -1.71 25.51 -7.04
C VAL A 173 -1.13 26.89 -6.74
N ARG A 174 -1.51 27.93 -7.51
CA ARG A 174 -1.07 29.31 -7.23
C ARG A 174 -1.51 29.78 -5.84
N ARG A 175 -2.70 29.41 -5.39
CA ARG A 175 -3.26 29.79 -4.08
C ARG A 175 -2.72 28.94 -2.92
N MET A 176 -2.09 27.80 -3.16
CA MET A 176 -1.55 26.96 -2.09
C MET A 176 -0.58 27.74 -1.20
N PRO A 177 -0.62 27.54 0.13
CA PRO A 177 0.38 28.09 1.04
C PRO A 177 1.78 27.56 0.68
N THR A 178 2.78 28.33 1.02
CA THR A 178 4.19 27.96 0.94
C THR A 178 4.78 27.98 2.34
N ASP A 179 6.09 27.91 2.49
CA ASP A 179 6.74 28.05 3.80
C ASP A 179 6.30 29.35 4.48
N PRO A 180 5.66 29.30 5.66
CA PRO A 180 5.19 30.50 6.37
C PRO A 180 6.32 31.47 6.76
N ALA A 181 7.55 30.96 6.94
CA ALA A 181 8.70 31.79 7.27
C ALA A 181 9.16 32.67 6.09
N ARG A 182 8.76 32.31 4.87
CA ARG A 182 9.11 33.04 3.65
C ARG A 182 8.04 34.09 3.31
N VAL A 183 8.16 35.28 3.87
CA VAL A 183 7.20 36.38 3.67
C VAL A 183 7.50 37.15 2.40
N ARG A 184 8.78 37.43 2.14
CA ARG A 184 9.23 38.18 0.96
C ARG A 184 9.96 37.30 -0.03
N ARG A 185 10.05 37.74 -1.29
CA ARG A 185 10.78 37.02 -2.33
C ARG A 185 12.24 36.74 -1.97
N ASN A 186 12.87 37.66 -1.29
CA ASN A 186 14.30 37.62 -0.93
C ASN A 186 14.54 36.86 0.38
N ASP A 187 13.49 36.39 1.06
CA ASP A 187 13.65 35.57 2.25
C ASP A 187 14.02 34.15 1.85
N PRO A 188 15.00 33.51 2.50
CA PRO A 188 15.27 32.11 2.29
C PRO A 188 14.08 31.26 2.82
N GLY A 189 13.75 30.20 2.12
CA GLY A 189 12.67 29.27 2.52
C GLY A 189 13.21 27.89 2.90
N ASP A 190 12.39 27.15 3.63
CA ASP A 190 12.63 25.75 3.95
C ASP A 190 11.71 24.85 3.12
N PRO A 191 12.22 24.12 2.11
CA PRO A 191 11.43 23.20 1.31
C PRO A 191 10.69 22.14 2.15
N ALA A 192 11.27 21.68 3.26
CA ALA A 192 10.67 20.67 4.12
C ALA A 192 9.35 21.12 4.76
N LYS A 193 9.17 22.44 4.93
CA LYS A 193 7.95 23.04 5.49
C LYS A 193 6.95 23.50 4.42
N CYS A 194 7.29 23.32 3.14
CA CYS A 194 6.50 23.83 2.03
C CYS A 194 5.61 22.72 1.43
N PRO A 195 4.27 22.83 1.51
CA PRO A 195 3.36 21.86 0.89
C PRO A 195 3.56 21.70 -0.62
N VAL A 196 3.92 22.78 -1.30
CA VAL A 196 4.19 22.72 -2.75
C VAL A 196 5.43 21.89 -3.05
N TYR A 197 6.44 21.90 -2.19
CA TYR A 197 7.61 21.05 -2.37
C TYR A 197 7.30 19.57 -2.17
N GLN A 198 6.37 19.22 -1.27
CA GLN A 198 5.89 17.85 -1.14
C GLN A 198 5.21 17.35 -2.44
N LEU A 199 4.50 18.24 -3.16
CA LEU A 199 3.99 17.90 -4.50
C LEU A 199 5.12 17.69 -5.52
N HIS A 200 6.18 18.50 -5.45
CA HIS A 200 7.36 18.29 -6.30
C HIS A 200 7.97 16.89 -6.10
N GLN A 201 8.07 16.41 -4.86
CA GLN A 201 8.64 15.10 -4.54
C GLN A 201 7.92 13.95 -5.25
N VAL A 202 6.62 14.12 -5.53
CA VAL A 202 5.79 13.09 -6.20
C VAL A 202 5.78 13.26 -7.73
N TYR A 203 5.67 14.51 -8.22
CA TYR A 203 5.35 14.76 -9.63
C TYR A 203 6.52 15.27 -10.47
N THR A 204 7.68 15.54 -9.88
CA THR A 204 8.83 16.05 -10.63
C THR A 204 10.05 15.14 -10.51
N ASP A 205 11.02 15.33 -11.38
CA ASP A 205 12.26 14.59 -11.39
C ASP A 205 13.29 15.12 -10.37
N LYS A 206 14.33 14.34 -10.13
CA LYS A 206 15.40 14.67 -9.18
C LYS A 206 16.08 16.01 -9.51
N ALA A 207 16.31 16.31 -10.78
CA ALA A 207 16.95 17.58 -11.18
C ALA A 207 16.09 18.76 -10.77
N THR A 208 14.76 18.65 -10.92
CA THR A 208 13.81 19.67 -10.46
C THR A 208 13.81 19.79 -8.94
N HIS A 209 13.90 18.67 -8.20
CA HIS A 209 14.00 18.70 -6.73
C HIS A 209 15.26 19.47 -6.29
N ASP A 210 16.40 19.16 -6.88
CA ASP A 210 17.68 19.80 -6.55
C ASP A 210 17.63 21.32 -6.85
N TRP A 211 17.05 21.69 -8.00
CA TRP A 211 16.83 23.08 -8.38
C TRP A 211 15.90 23.82 -7.39
N VAL A 212 14.77 23.21 -7.01
CA VAL A 212 13.83 23.81 -6.04
C VAL A 212 14.50 23.96 -4.68
N GLN A 213 15.21 22.95 -4.20
CA GLN A 213 15.88 22.99 -2.90
C GLN A 213 16.94 24.09 -2.84
N ALA A 214 17.83 24.13 -3.82
CA ALA A 214 18.89 25.13 -3.88
C ALA A 214 18.31 26.55 -4.02
N GLY A 215 17.39 26.73 -4.96
CA GLY A 215 16.79 28.05 -5.24
C GLY A 215 15.88 28.54 -4.11
N CYS A 216 15.18 27.69 -3.41
CA CYS A 216 14.34 28.06 -2.26
C CYS A 216 15.20 28.52 -1.07
N ARG A 217 16.22 27.73 -0.70
CA ARG A 217 17.12 28.01 0.42
C ARG A 217 17.98 29.25 0.22
N SER A 218 18.36 29.52 -1.02
CA SER A 218 19.15 30.72 -1.38
C SER A 218 18.31 31.94 -1.72
N ALA A 219 16.98 31.86 -1.67
CA ALA A 219 16.05 32.85 -2.23
C ALA A 219 16.26 33.13 -3.73
N GLY A 220 16.97 32.25 -4.45
CA GLY A 220 17.27 32.39 -5.87
C GLY A 220 16.06 32.22 -6.79
N ILE A 221 15.01 31.53 -6.34
CA ILE A 221 13.74 31.39 -7.07
C ILE A 221 12.56 31.94 -6.29
N GLY A 222 11.55 32.48 -6.98
CA GLY A 222 10.30 32.91 -6.38
C GLY A 222 9.34 31.73 -6.15
N CYS A 223 8.47 31.81 -5.15
CA CYS A 223 7.44 30.76 -4.91
C CYS A 223 6.52 30.59 -6.13
N LEU A 224 6.19 31.67 -6.86
CA LEU A 224 5.39 31.58 -8.09
C LEU A 224 6.15 30.88 -9.22
N ASP A 225 7.46 31.04 -9.32
CA ASP A 225 8.26 30.40 -10.35
C ASP A 225 8.37 28.87 -10.06
N CYS A 226 8.57 28.50 -8.80
CA CYS A 226 8.49 27.12 -8.34
C CYS A 226 7.12 26.49 -8.67
N LYS A 227 6.01 27.17 -8.34
CA LYS A 227 4.65 26.70 -8.62
C LYS A 227 4.37 26.53 -10.13
N LYS A 228 4.91 27.42 -10.99
CA LYS A 228 4.76 27.28 -12.45
C LYS A 228 5.36 25.97 -12.98
N VAL A 229 6.53 25.57 -12.45
CA VAL A 229 7.16 24.28 -12.81
C VAL A 229 6.28 23.13 -12.36
N MET A 230 5.73 23.18 -11.14
CA MET A 230 4.83 22.17 -10.62
C MET A 230 3.57 22.03 -11.49
N ILE A 231 2.91 23.14 -11.84
CA ILE A 231 1.70 23.16 -12.66
C ILE A 231 1.91 22.45 -14.00
N LYS A 232 3.06 22.66 -14.66
CA LYS A 232 3.39 22.02 -15.93
C LYS A 232 3.55 20.50 -15.83
N ARG A 233 3.88 19.97 -14.66
CA ARG A 233 4.10 18.54 -14.41
C ARG A 233 2.88 17.84 -13.82
N PHE A 234 1.87 18.58 -13.39
CA PHE A 234 0.67 17.99 -12.82
C PHE A 234 -0.08 17.20 -13.91
N PRO A 235 -0.49 15.94 -13.65
CA PRO A 235 -1.23 15.13 -14.62
C PRO A 235 -2.65 15.72 -14.78
N CYS A 236 -2.80 16.63 -15.73
CA CYS A 236 -4.10 17.16 -16.12
C CYS A 236 -4.75 16.25 -17.17
N ARG A 237 -6.08 16.28 -17.27
CA ARG A 237 -6.89 15.56 -18.24
C ARG A 237 -6.36 15.65 -19.70
N ALA A 238 -5.64 16.72 -20.04
CA ALA A 238 -5.02 16.90 -21.35
C ALA A 238 -3.92 15.89 -21.69
N LEU A 239 -3.27 15.25 -20.68
CA LEU A 239 -2.26 14.22 -20.91
C LEU A 239 -2.89 12.81 -21.14
N TRP A 240 -4.15 12.61 -20.77
CA TRP A 240 -4.88 11.37 -20.99
C TRP A 240 -5.61 11.31 -22.34
N SER A 241 -5.77 12.43 -23.02
CA SER A 241 -6.40 12.50 -24.35
C SER A 241 -5.43 12.30 -25.53
N GLY A 242 -4.15 12.08 -25.25
CA GLY A 242 -3.09 11.88 -26.26
C GLY A 242 -2.79 10.42 -26.62
N GLY A 243 -3.61 9.47 -26.21
CA GLY A 243 -3.47 8.03 -26.50
C GLY A 243 -4.71 7.47 -27.19
N GLN A 244 -4.99 7.89 -28.43
CA GLN A 244 -5.76 7.13 -29.42
C GLN A 244 -4.87 6.85 -30.60
#